data_81d2b57b22c737bf2ebbae6758c69513
#
_entry.id   81d2b57b22c737bf2ebbae6758c69513
#
_cell.length_a   1.000
_cell.length_b   1.000
_cell.length_c   1.000
_cell.angle_alpha   90.00
_cell.angle_beta   90.00
_cell.angle_gamma   90.00
#
_symmetry.space_group_name_H-M   'P 1'
#
loop_
_entity.id
_entity.type
_entity.pdbx_description
1 polymer ?
#
loop_
_entity_poly.entity_id
_entity_poly.type
_entity_poly.pdbx_seq_one_letter_code
_entity_poly.pdbx_strand_id
1 'polypeptide(L)'
;FVEQKSKSSLVEDEFGNEIIEQTSYIEKNIISLATVQAVLGTNFRITGVGSPQEASELALLLRAGALAAPMKFVEERTVGPSLGKENIELGMRSVMLGFLMVILFMGFYYRLFGLAANVALASNLILITGIMSLLGATLTLPGIAGIVLTVGMAVDANVLIFSRIREELKGGKNPHLAIQDGFSRAFITIFDANVTTLIAALILYAIGTGPIKGFAVTLSIGIVTSMFTAIMGTRAIVQLIYGRRNI
;
A
#
# COMPACT_ATOMS: atom_id res chain seq x y z
N PHE A 1 -1.36 25.00 -31.81
CA PHE A 1 -1.45 23.85 -30.90
C PHE A 1 -2.20 22.73 -31.60
N VAL A 2 -1.71 21.54 -31.49
CA VAL A 2 -2.28 20.35 -32.08
C VAL A 2 -2.66 19.41 -30.95
N GLU A 3 -3.94 19.16 -30.75
CA GLU A 3 -4.47 18.28 -29.72
C GLU A 3 -5.04 17.02 -30.39
N GLN A 4 -4.65 15.86 -29.90
CA GLN A 4 -5.24 14.61 -30.35
C GLN A 4 -6.42 14.28 -29.44
N LYS A 5 -7.63 14.36 -29.95
CA LYS A 5 -8.85 13.98 -29.24
C LYS A 5 -9.32 12.61 -29.70
N SER A 6 -9.91 11.88 -28.79
CA SER A 6 -10.59 10.60 -29.10
C SER A 6 -12.09 10.77 -28.96
N LYS A 7 -12.84 10.29 -29.94
CA LYS A 7 -14.29 10.22 -29.88
C LYS A 7 -14.68 8.75 -29.82
N SER A 8 -15.41 8.38 -28.78
CA SER A 8 -15.98 7.04 -28.67
C SER A 8 -17.31 7.01 -29.37
N SER A 9 -17.49 6.13 -30.33
CA SER A 9 -18.76 5.85 -30.99
C SER A 9 -19.12 4.37 -30.81
N LEU A 10 -20.38 4.10 -30.53
CA LEU A 10 -20.90 2.75 -30.53
C LEU A 10 -21.09 2.33 -32.01
N VAL A 11 -20.44 1.26 -32.40
CA VAL A 11 -20.54 0.64 -33.72
C VAL A 11 -20.97 -0.82 -33.53
N GLU A 12 -21.94 -1.29 -34.31
CA GLU A 12 -22.30 -2.71 -34.34
C GLU A 12 -21.28 -3.48 -35.17
N ASP A 13 -20.78 -4.59 -34.65
CA ASP A 13 -19.94 -5.52 -35.40
C ASP A 13 -20.79 -6.38 -36.36
N GLU A 14 -20.12 -7.17 -37.21
CA GLU A 14 -20.79 -8.07 -38.16
C GLU A 14 -21.68 -9.14 -37.48
N PHE A 15 -21.61 -9.28 -36.16
CA PHE A 15 -22.40 -10.22 -35.36
C PHE A 15 -23.49 -9.54 -34.52
N GLY A 16 -23.68 -8.20 -34.68
CA GLY A 16 -24.75 -7.46 -34.00
C GLY A 16 -24.42 -7.10 -32.54
N ASN A 17 -23.13 -7.17 -32.12
CA ASN A 17 -22.70 -6.71 -30.79
C ASN A 17 -22.28 -5.25 -30.83
N GLU A 18 -22.67 -4.47 -29.82
CA GLU A 18 -22.20 -3.09 -29.64
C GLU A 18 -20.77 -3.06 -29.18
N ILE A 19 -19.86 -2.58 -30.04
CA ILE A 19 -18.47 -2.32 -29.69
C ILE A 19 -18.19 -0.82 -29.65
N ILE A 20 -17.38 -0.39 -28.69
CA ILE A 20 -16.95 1.00 -28.58
C ILE A 20 -15.72 1.18 -29.48
N GLU A 21 -15.92 1.81 -30.64
CA GLU A 21 -14.81 2.21 -31.49
C GLU A 21 -14.30 3.58 -31.05
N GLN A 22 -13.01 3.66 -30.71
CA GLN A 22 -12.33 4.91 -30.39
C GLN A 22 -11.59 5.43 -31.63
N THR A 23 -12.19 6.43 -32.27
CA THR A 23 -11.53 7.11 -33.38
C THR A 23 -10.77 8.32 -32.87
N SER A 24 -9.44 8.33 -33.08
CA SER A 24 -8.61 9.49 -32.73
C SER A 24 -8.58 10.48 -33.89
N TYR A 25 -8.87 11.75 -33.63
CA TYR A 25 -8.73 12.83 -34.58
C TYR A 25 -7.84 13.96 -34.03
N ILE A 26 -7.21 14.68 -34.96
CA ILE A 26 -6.30 15.77 -34.64
C ILE A 26 -7.07 17.07 -34.76
N GLU A 27 -7.26 17.77 -33.66
CA GLU A 27 -7.83 19.12 -33.63
C GLU A 27 -6.69 20.14 -33.58
N LYS A 28 -6.73 21.08 -34.55
CA LYS A 28 -5.74 22.18 -34.62
C LYS A 28 -6.41 23.46 -34.17
N ASN A 29 -6.04 23.94 -33.00
CA ASN A 29 -6.55 25.20 -32.46
C ASN A 29 -5.49 26.30 -32.51
N ILE A 30 -5.86 27.47 -33.01
CA ILE A 30 -5.02 28.66 -32.92
C ILE A 30 -5.15 29.22 -31.51
N ILE A 31 -4.06 29.21 -30.76
CA ILE A 31 -4.05 29.65 -29.36
C ILE A 31 -3.88 31.14 -29.25
N SER A 32 -3.09 31.74 -30.13
CA SER A 32 -2.81 33.18 -30.12
C SER A 32 -2.45 33.65 -31.51
N LEU A 33 -2.94 34.84 -31.87
CA LEU A 33 -2.55 35.58 -33.06
C LEU A 33 -1.70 36.79 -32.60
N ALA A 34 -0.40 36.63 -32.63
CA ALA A 34 0.54 37.70 -32.29
C ALA A 34 1.25 38.21 -33.54
N THR A 35 1.30 39.55 -33.71
CA THR A 35 2.02 40.20 -34.79
C THR A 35 3.41 40.57 -34.35
N VAL A 36 4.43 40.16 -35.12
CA VAL A 36 5.83 40.51 -34.86
C VAL A 36 6.04 41.98 -35.27
N GLN A 37 6.27 42.88 -34.28
CA GLN A 37 6.42 44.31 -34.49
C GLN A 37 7.89 44.73 -34.64
N ALA A 38 8.85 43.89 -34.21
CA ALA A 38 10.27 44.18 -34.26
C ALA A 38 11.08 42.91 -34.37
N VAL A 39 12.37 43.03 -34.66
CA VAL A 39 13.31 41.88 -34.67
C VAL A 39 13.36 41.30 -33.25
N LEU A 40 13.09 39.99 -33.13
CA LEU A 40 13.10 39.26 -31.88
C LEU A 40 14.55 39.00 -31.44
N GLY A 41 14.91 39.47 -30.23
CA GLY A 41 16.15 39.14 -29.57
C GLY A 41 15.99 37.85 -28.69
N THR A 42 17.02 37.56 -27.88
CA THR A 42 16.99 36.48 -26.93
C THR A 42 15.88 36.58 -25.85
N ASN A 43 15.47 37.85 -25.58
CA ASN A 43 14.36 38.13 -24.65
C ASN A 43 13.32 38.97 -25.41
N PHE A 44 12.09 38.50 -25.45
CA PHE A 44 10.97 39.21 -26.05
C PHE A 44 9.74 39.12 -25.15
N ARG A 45 8.83 40.06 -25.33
CA ARG A 45 7.57 40.12 -24.58
C ARG A 45 6.41 39.99 -25.56
N ILE A 46 5.46 39.16 -25.20
CA ILE A 46 4.17 39.07 -25.90
C ILE A 46 3.19 39.96 -25.15
N THR A 47 2.59 40.94 -25.83
CA THR A 47 1.59 41.84 -25.29
C THR A 47 0.24 41.58 -25.94
N GLY A 48 -0.86 42.00 -25.28
CA GLY A 48 -2.20 41.79 -25.80
C GLY A 48 -2.83 40.45 -25.49
N VAL A 49 -2.23 39.68 -24.57
CA VAL A 49 -2.85 38.49 -24.00
C VAL A 49 -3.82 38.97 -22.92
N GLY A 50 -5.11 38.71 -23.09
CA GLY A 50 -6.22 39.26 -22.32
C GLY A 50 -6.05 39.24 -20.80
N SER A 51 -6.43 38.16 -20.14
CA SER A 51 -6.37 38.03 -18.68
C SER A 51 -5.05 37.40 -18.18
N PRO A 52 -4.66 37.59 -16.91
CA PRO A 52 -3.52 36.92 -16.32
C PRO A 52 -3.58 35.38 -16.41
N GLN A 53 -4.79 34.82 -16.44
CA GLN A 53 -5.02 33.39 -16.60
C GLN A 53 -4.66 32.94 -18.01
N GLU A 54 -5.13 33.65 -19.04
CA GLU A 54 -4.79 33.35 -20.44
C GLU A 54 -3.28 33.51 -20.71
N ALA A 55 -2.62 34.48 -20.06
CA ALA A 55 -1.17 34.62 -20.14
C ALA A 55 -0.42 33.44 -19.50
N SER A 56 -0.94 32.92 -18.39
CA SER A 56 -0.38 31.74 -17.72
C SER A 56 -0.55 30.45 -18.56
N GLU A 57 -1.73 30.27 -19.16
CA GLU A 57 -2.00 29.15 -20.08
C GLU A 57 -1.13 29.23 -21.32
N LEU A 58 -0.99 30.41 -21.93
CA LEU A 58 -0.11 30.60 -23.08
C LEU A 58 1.36 30.30 -22.74
N ALA A 59 1.83 30.72 -21.56
CA ALA A 59 3.18 30.42 -21.09
C ALA A 59 3.40 28.92 -20.88
N LEU A 60 2.40 28.23 -20.34
CA LEU A 60 2.43 26.77 -20.16
C LEU A 60 2.51 26.03 -21.51
N LEU A 61 1.67 26.45 -22.46
CA LEU A 61 1.62 25.86 -23.80
C LEU A 61 2.91 26.12 -24.60
N LEU A 62 3.50 27.32 -24.47
CA LEU A 62 4.80 27.62 -25.07
C LEU A 62 5.93 26.77 -24.49
N ARG A 63 5.91 26.54 -23.18
CA ARG A 63 6.86 25.60 -22.52
C ARG A 63 6.65 24.17 -22.98
N ALA A 64 5.42 23.71 -23.10
CA ALA A 64 5.07 22.38 -23.59
C ALA A 64 5.47 22.19 -25.07
N GLY A 65 5.32 23.25 -25.92
CA GLY A 65 5.73 23.24 -27.32
C GLY A 65 7.24 23.25 -27.54
N ALA A 66 8.03 23.62 -26.53
CA ALA A 66 9.50 23.57 -26.56
C ALA A 66 10.08 22.18 -26.25
N LEU A 67 9.25 21.19 -25.96
CA LEU A 67 9.69 19.81 -25.71
C LEU A 67 10.18 19.17 -27.00
N ALA A 68 11.35 18.54 -26.93
CA ALA A 68 12.02 17.92 -28.08
C ALA A 68 11.31 16.67 -28.63
N ALA A 69 10.32 16.12 -27.90
CA ALA A 69 9.53 14.97 -28.31
C ALA A 69 8.04 15.18 -27.99
N PRO A 70 7.12 14.69 -28.85
CA PRO A 70 5.70 14.73 -28.57
C PRO A 70 5.37 13.85 -27.35
N MET A 71 4.77 14.45 -26.34
CA MET A 71 4.25 13.70 -25.19
C MET A 71 2.87 13.15 -25.49
N LYS A 72 2.68 11.86 -25.25
CA LYS A 72 1.37 11.21 -25.22
C LYS A 72 1.03 10.91 -23.78
N PHE A 73 -0.20 11.23 -23.34
CA PHE A 73 -0.72 10.69 -22.10
C PHE A 73 -0.85 9.19 -22.26
N VAL A 74 -0.07 8.43 -21.49
CA VAL A 74 -0.10 6.95 -21.51
C VAL A 74 -1.21 6.43 -20.62
N GLU A 75 -1.45 7.12 -19.51
CA GLU A 75 -2.51 6.79 -18.57
C GLU A 75 -2.95 8.06 -17.83
N GLU A 76 -4.24 8.33 -17.84
CA GLU A 76 -4.86 9.37 -17.02
C GLU A 76 -5.91 8.70 -16.12
N ARG A 77 -5.67 8.72 -14.82
CA ARG A 77 -6.61 8.24 -13.82
C ARG A 77 -7.05 9.40 -12.94
N THR A 78 -8.23 9.91 -13.20
CA THR A 78 -8.87 10.87 -12.31
C THR A 78 -9.77 10.12 -11.32
N VAL A 79 -9.30 9.95 -10.08
CA VAL A 79 -10.12 9.40 -9.00
C VAL A 79 -10.76 10.56 -8.27
N GLY A 80 -12.08 10.68 -8.37
CA GLY A 80 -12.84 11.70 -7.63
C GLY A 80 -12.72 11.51 -6.10
N PRO A 81 -12.79 12.61 -5.31
CA PRO A 81 -12.67 12.53 -3.84
C PRO A 81 -13.71 11.61 -3.19
N SER A 82 -14.89 11.46 -3.78
CA SER A 82 -15.96 10.58 -3.32
C SER A 82 -15.60 9.09 -3.40
N LEU A 83 -15.04 8.67 -4.54
CA LEU A 83 -14.59 7.28 -4.73
C LEU A 83 -13.42 6.92 -3.81
N GLY A 84 -12.51 7.87 -3.59
CA GLY A 84 -11.41 7.68 -2.64
C GLY A 84 -11.91 7.45 -1.21
N LYS A 85 -12.89 8.24 -0.76
CA LYS A 85 -13.47 8.13 0.57
C LYS A 85 -14.22 6.81 0.76
N GLU A 86 -15.03 6.41 -0.20
CA GLU A 86 -15.79 5.16 -0.18
C GLU A 86 -14.85 3.94 -0.12
N ASN A 87 -13.81 3.91 -0.94
CA ASN A 87 -12.82 2.84 -0.94
C ASN A 87 -12.05 2.74 0.38
N ILE A 88 -11.71 3.87 1.02
CA ILE A 88 -11.06 3.88 2.34
C ILE A 88 -12.03 3.33 3.40
N GLU A 89 -13.30 3.73 3.36
CA GLU A 89 -14.30 3.27 4.33
C GLU A 89 -14.55 1.76 4.21
N LEU A 90 -14.72 1.24 2.99
CA LEU A 90 -14.87 -0.20 2.73
C LEU A 90 -13.61 -0.97 3.14
N GLY A 91 -12.42 -0.45 2.80
CA GLY A 91 -11.16 -1.04 3.23
C GLY A 91 -11.01 -1.10 4.75
N MET A 92 -11.34 -0.02 5.45
CA MET A 92 -11.29 0.03 6.91
C MET A 92 -12.27 -0.93 7.57
N ARG A 93 -13.50 -1.03 7.05
CA ARG A 93 -14.50 -2.02 7.53
C ARG A 93 -13.99 -3.46 7.34
N SER A 94 -13.36 -3.76 6.21
CA SER A 94 -12.77 -5.07 5.95
C SER A 94 -11.63 -5.41 6.91
N VAL A 95 -10.75 -4.43 7.21
CA VAL A 95 -9.69 -4.58 8.21
C VAL A 95 -10.28 -4.87 9.59
N MET A 96 -11.29 -4.09 10.02
CA MET A 96 -11.92 -4.28 11.33
C MET A 96 -12.59 -5.65 11.45
N LEU A 97 -13.31 -6.07 10.40
CA LEU A 97 -13.97 -7.38 10.39
C LEU A 97 -12.96 -8.53 10.45
N GLY A 98 -11.92 -8.47 9.61
CA GLY A 98 -10.85 -9.47 9.61
C GLY A 98 -10.12 -9.53 10.95
N PHE A 99 -9.80 -8.39 11.53
CA PHE A 99 -9.17 -8.29 12.84
C PHE A 99 -10.05 -8.88 13.96
N LEU A 100 -11.35 -8.59 13.96
CA LEU A 100 -12.29 -9.14 14.91
C LEU A 100 -12.38 -10.67 14.79
N MET A 101 -12.49 -11.21 13.57
CA MET A 101 -12.53 -12.65 13.35
C MET A 101 -11.26 -13.35 13.86
N VAL A 102 -10.11 -12.74 13.63
CA VAL A 102 -8.82 -13.26 14.12
C VAL A 102 -8.76 -13.25 15.65
N ILE A 103 -9.16 -12.16 16.30
CA ILE A 103 -9.21 -12.06 17.77
C ILE A 103 -10.08 -13.16 18.36
N LEU A 104 -11.27 -13.35 17.79
CA LEU A 104 -12.22 -14.39 18.24
C LEU A 104 -11.64 -15.79 18.06
N PHE A 105 -11.08 -16.07 16.88
CA PHE A 105 -10.45 -17.36 16.57
C PHE A 105 -9.29 -17.66 17.53
N MET A 106 -8.36 -16.72 17.70
CA MET A 106 -7.21 -16.89 18.58
C MET A 106 -7.62 -17.04 20.04
N GLY A 107 -8.60 -16.26 20.52
CA GLY A 107 -9.12 -16.35 21.87
C GLY A 107 -9.80 -17.70 22.14
N PHE A 108 -10.60 -18.20 21.20
CA PHE A 108 -11.32 -19.47 21.33
C PHE A 108 -10.37 -20.68 21.24
N TYR A 109 -9.49 -20.71 20.24
CA TYR A 109 -8.64 -21.87 19.96
C TYR A 109 -7.42 -21.97 20.88
N TYR A 110 -6.73 -20.84 21.14
CA TYR A 110 -5.49 -20.81 21.93
C TYR A 110 -5.69 -20.37 23.38
N ARG A 111 -6.89 -19.95 23.77
CA ARG A 111 -7.24 -19.52 25.13
C ARG A 111 -6.24 -18.47 25.68
N LEU A 112 -5.50 -18.78 26.75
CA LEU A 112 -4.55 -17.85 27.40
C LEU A 112 -3.39 -17.44 26.44
N PHE A 113 -2.87 -18.34 25.64
CA PHE A 113 -1.88 -18.02 24.60
C PHE A 113 -2.51 -17.12 23.53
N GLY A 114 -3.77 -17.36 23.18
CA GLY A 114 -4.52 -16.51 22.26
C GLY A 114 -4.69 -15.07 22.79
N LEU A 115 -4.87 -14.88 24.09
CA LEU A 115 -4.90 -13.55 24.67
C LEU A 115 -3.56 -12.82 24.50
N ALA A 116 -2.43 -13.50 24.73
CA ALA A 116 -1.11 -12.94 24.52
C ALA A 116 -0.90 -12.56 23.05
N ALA A 117 -1.31 -13.42 22.11
CA ALA A 117 -1.24 -13.13 20.69
C ALA A 117 -2.13 -11.94 20.28
N ASN A 118 -3.33 -11.82 20.84
CA ASN A 118 -4.24 -10.71 20.56
C ASN A 118 -3.67 -9.38 21.03
N VAL A 119 -3.03 -9.34 22.19
CA VAL A 119 -2.33 -8.12 22.69
C VAL A 119 -1.14 -7.79 21.79
N ALA A 120 -0.35 -8.78 21.39
CA ALA A 120 0.77 -8.57 20.48
C ALA A 120 0.28 -8.06 19.10
N LEU A 121 -0.82 -8.61 18.60
CA LEU A 121 -1.43 -8.21 17.33
C LEU A 121 -1.97 -6.76 17.38
N ALA A 122 -2.65 -6.39 18.47
CA ALA A 122 -3.08 -5.00 18.68
C ALA A 122 -1.88 -4.04 18.76
N SER A 123 -0.82 -4.42 19.47
CA SER A 123 0.42 -3.66 19.54
C SER A 123 1.08 -3.53 18.17
N ASN A 124 1.05 -4.57 17.34
CA ASN A 124 1.58 -4.53 15.98
C ASN A 124 0.82 -3.50 15.11
N LEU A 125 -0.50 -3.47 15.20
CA LEU A 125 -1.32 -2.52 14.43
C LEU A 125 -1.03 -1.07 14.85
N ILE A 126 -0.85 -0.82 16.15
CA ILE A 126 -0.45 0.49 16.68
C ILE A 126 0.96 0.87 16.18
N LEU A 127 1.91 -0.06 16.18
CA LEU A 127 3.27 0.18 15.69
C LEU A 127 3.29 0.47 14.19
N ILE A 128 2.56 -0.29 13.36
CA ILE A 128 2.46 -0.04 11.92
C ILE A 128 1.94 1.37 11.67
N THR A 129 0.81 1.73 12.28
CA THR A 129 0.20 3.06 12.10
C THR A 129 1.09 4.18 12.62
N GLY A 130 1.74 3.98 13.77
CA GLY A 130 2.69 4.93 14.34
C GLY A 130 3.90 5.16 13.45
N ILE A 131 4.53 4.10 12.94
CA ILE A 131 5.69 4.20 12.05
C ILE A 131 5.29 4.83 10.71
N MET A 132 4.16 4.43 10.13
CA MET A 132 3.66 5.04 8.89
C MET A 132 3.41 6.54 9.07
N SER A 133 2.83 6.94 10.20
CA SER A 133 2.59 8.35 10.53
C SER A 133 3.90 9.12 10.69
N LEU A 134 4.89 8.53 11.36
CA LEU A 134 6.21 9.14 11.58
C LEU A 134 6.98 9.36 10.27
N LEU A 135 6.84 8.41 9.33
CA LEU A 135 7.47 8.49 8.01
C LEU A 135 6.69 9.37 7.02
N GLY A 136 5.52 9.87 7.39
CA GLY A 136 4.65 10.60 6.48
C GLY A 136 4.16 9.75 5.29
N ALA A 137 4.10 8.43 5.46
CA ALA A 137 3.71 7.52 4.40
C ALA A 137 2.22 7.63 4.08
N THR A 138 1.89 7.78 2.79
CA THR A 138 0.50 7.86 2.34
C THR A 138 -0.14 6.48 2.31
N LEU A 139 -1.30 6.36 2.95
CA LEU A 139 -2.09 5.13 2.92
C LEU A 139 -2.83 5.02 1.58
N THR A 140 -2.40 4.07 0.75
CA THR A 140 -3.05 3.75 -0.52
C THR A 140 -4.01 2.57 -0.35
N LEU A 141 -4.95 2.37 -1.28
CA LEU A 141 -5.85 1.20 -1.23
C LEU A 141 -5.07 -0.14 -1.20
N PRO A 142 -4.06 -0.38 -2.05
CA PRO A 142 -3.17 -1.54 -1.89
C PRO A 142 -2.39 -1.53 -0.58
N GLY A 143 -2.08 -0.36 -0.01
CA GLY A 143 -1.45 -0.24 1.31
C GLY A 143 -2.36 -0.78 2.43
N ILE A 144 -3.67 -0.53 2.37
CA ILE A 144 -4.66 -1.12 3.29
C ILE A 144 -4.64 -2.65 3.16
N ALA A 145 -4.61 -3.18 1.93
CA ALA A 145 -4.47 -4.62 1.70
C ALA A 145 -3.16 -5.18 2.29
N GLY A 146 -2.06 -4.40 2.24
CA GLY A 146 -0.80 -4.73 2.90
C GLY A 146 -0.93 -4.86 4.41
N ILE A 147 -1.70 -3.97 5.07
CA ILE A 147 -1.99 -4.08 6.51
C ILE A 147 -2.75 -5.38 6.82
N VAL A 148 -3.79 -5.70 6.04
CA VAL A 148 -4.57 -6.94 6.23
C VAL A 148 -3.67 -8.17 6.09
N LEU A 149 -2.82 -8.19 5.06
CA LEU A 149 -1.86 -9.27 4.85
C LEU A 149 -0.89 -9.41 6.03
N THR A 150 -0.38 -8.30 6.52
CA THR A 150 0.54 -8.28 7.68
C THR A 150 -0.12 -8.79 8.96
N VAL A 151 -1.39 -8.46 9.20
CA VAL A 151 -2.18 -9.02 10.31
C VAL A 151 -2.23 -10.54 10.21
N GLY A 152 -2.49 -11.09 9.02
CA GLY A 152 -2.45 -12.54 8.79
C GLY A 152 -1.10 -13.17 9.11
N MET A 153 0.00 -12.57 8.63
CA MET A 153 1.36 -13.05 8.90
C MET A 153 1.74 -12.95 10.38
N ALA A 154 1.31 -11.90 11.07
CA ALA A 154 1.55 -11.75 12.52
C ALA A 154 0.85 -12.84 13.34
N VAL A 155 -0.37 -13.21 12.92
CA VAL A 155 -1.10 -14.34 13.55
C VAL A 155 -0.38 -15.66 13.30
N ASP A 156 0.05 -15.91 12.06
CA ASP A 156 0.76 -17.13 11.67
C ASP A 156 2.04 -17.31 12.48
N ALA A 157 2.82 -16.26 12.69
CA ALA A 157 3.99 -16.29 13.56
C ALA A 157 3.67 -16.75 14.99
N ASN A 158 2.57 -16.22 15.59
CA ASN A 158 2.15 -16.62 16.92
C ASN A 158 1.63 -18.08 16.95
N VAL A 159 0.88 -18.49 15.93
CA VAL A 159 0.42 -19.88 15.76
C VAL A 159 1.61 -20.84 15.71
N LEU A 160 2.64 -20.51 14.94
CA LEU A 160 3.85 -21.30 14.82
C LEU A 160 4.58 -21.43 16.17
N ILE A 161 4.74 -20.33 16.90
CA ILE A 161 5.33 -20.33 18.25
C ILE A 161 4.55 -21.26 19.17
N PHE A 162 3.22 -21.14 19.21
CA PHE A 162 2.38 -21.94 20.11
C PHE A 162 2.36 -23.41 19.72
N SER A 163 2.43 -23.73 18.43
CA SER A 163 2.56 -25.10 17.94
C SER A 163 3.88 -25.72 18.41
N ARG A 164 4.99 -24.99 18.30
CA ARG A 164 6.30 -25.47 18.79
C ARG A 164 6.33 -25.66 20.30
N ILE A 165 5.76 -24.73 21.08
CA ILE A 165 5.63 -24.90 22.53
C ILE A 165 4.83 -26.15 22.86
N ARG A 166 3.73 -26.40 22.15
CA ARG A 166 2.88 -27.59 22.36
C ARG A 166 3.63 -28.88 22.01
N GLU A 167 4.44 -28.88 20.96
CA GLU A 167 5.30 -30.01 20.59
C GLU A 167 6.30 -30.34 21.69
N GLU A 168 6.99 -29.33 22.23
CA GLU A 168 7.98 -29.50 23.31
C GLU A 168 7.31 -29.99 24.62
N LEU A 169 6.11 -29.52 24.94
CA LEU A 169 5.33 -30.01 26.08
C LEU A 169 4.92 -31.47 25.91
N LYS A 170 4.48 -31.88 24.71
CA LYS A 170 4.15 -33.27 24.39
C LYS A 170 5.38 -34.18 24.47
N GLY A 171 6.57 -33.64 24.23
CA GLY A 171 7.86 -34.31 24.39
C GLY A 171 8.29 -34.54 25.86
N GLY A 172 7.45 -34.14 26.84
CA GLY A 172 7.71 -34.33 28.27
C GLY A 172 8.62 -33.26 28.91
N LYS A 173 8.90 -32.14 28.22
CA LYS A 173 9.70 -31.05 28.79
C LYS A 173 8.94 -30.28 29.86
N ASN A 174 9.69 -29.75 30.81
CA ASN A 174 9.15 -28.80 31.78
C ASN A 174 8.55 -27.57 31.06
N PRO A 175 7.39 -27.02 31.47
CA PRO A 175 6.71 -25.92 30.84
C PRO A 175 7.61 -24.69 30.55
N HIS A 176 8.47 -24.33 31.48
CA HIS A 176 9.42 -23.20 31.28
C HIS A 176 10.42 -23.46 30.16
N LEU A 177 10.99 -24.69 30.12
CA LEU A 177 11.90 -25.09 29.04
C LEU A 177 11.17 -25.23 27.71
N ALA A 178 9.96 -25.79 27.71
CA ALA A 178 9.14 -25.91 26.51
C ALA A 178 8.80 -24.55 25.89
N ILE A 179 8.49 -23.53 26.70
CA ILE A 179 8.29 -22.17 26.23
C ILE A 179 9.59 -21.61 25.62
N GLN A 180 10.71 -21.73 26.32
CA GLN A 180 11.98 -21.20 25.84
C GLN A 180 12.41 -21.84 24.53
N ASP A 181 12.37 -23.18 24.44
CA ASP A 181 12.76 -23.94 23.27
C ASP A 181 11.80 -23.71 22.10
N GLY A 182 10.48 -23.62 22.40
CA GLY A 182 9.46 -23.33 21.40
C GLY A 182 9.68 -21.99 20.72
N PHE A 183 9.95 -20.93 21.48
CA PHE A 183 10.31 -19.61 20.93
C PHE A 183 11.60 -19.66 20.12
N SER A 184 12.66 -20.34 20.61
CA SER A 184 13.94 -20.39 19.92
C SER A 184 13.85 -21.16 18.59
N ARG A 185 13.09 -22.25 18.53
CA ARG A 185 12.89 -23.03 17.30
C ARG A 185 11.98 -22.30 16.31
N ALA A 186 10.90 -21.67 16.79
CA ALA A 186 10.01 -20.92 15.94
C ALA A 186 10.69 -19.69 15.33
N PHE A 187 11.62 -19.06 16.06
CA PHE A 187 12.37 -17.88 15.62
C PHE A 187 13.02 -18.07 14.25
N ILE A 188 13.74 -19.17 14.04
CA ILE A 188 14.47 -19.42 12.79
C ILE A 188 13.48 -19.48 11.62
N THR A 189 12.39 -20.24 11.77
CA THR A 189 11.38 -20.40 10.71
C THR A 189 10.66 -19.09 10.41
N ILE A 190 10.30 -18.32 11.45
CA ILE A 190 9.64 -17.03 11.30
C ILE A 190 10.58 -16.03 10.62
N PHE A 191 11.86 -16.01 11.02
CA PHE A 191 12.87 -15.13 10.46
C PHE A 191 13.07 -15.41 8.96
N ASP A 192 13.30 -16.66 8.58
CA ASP A 192 13.53 -17.07 7.18
C ASP A 192 12.35 -16.70 6.28
N ALA A 193 11.11 -17.00 6.70
CA ALA A 193 9.91 -16.71 5.95
C ALA A 193 9.71 -15.18 5.77
N ASN A 194 9.93 -14.41 6.83
CA ASN A 194 9.75 -12.95 6.80
C ASN A 194 10.87 -12.24 6.02
N VAL A 195 12.13 -12.71 6.10
CA VAL A 195 13.23 -12.15 5.29
C VAL A 195 12.95 -12.33 3.80
N THR A 196 12.49 -13.50 3.37
CA THR A 196 12.13 -13.73 1.98
C THR A 196 11.04 -12.76 1.50
N THR A 197 9.99 -12.59 2.29
CA THR A 197 8.90 -11.66 1.97
C THR A 197 9.36 -10.20 2.01
N LEU A 198 10.25 -9.84 2.94
CA LEU A 198 10.83 -8.50 3.03
C LEU A 198 11.66 -8.16 1.79
N ILE A 199 12.47 -9.10 1.29
CA ILE A 199 13.22 -8.93 0.03
C ILE A 199 12.26 -8.65 -1.13
N ALA A 200 11.18 -9.42 -1.25
CA ALA A 200 10.17 -9.18 -2.28
C ALA A 200 9.51 -7.79 -2.13
N ALA A 201 9.19 -7.37 -0.90
CA ALA A 201 8.63 -6.05 -0.63
C ALA A 201 9.62 -4.91 -0.99
N LEU A 202 10.91 -5.07 -0.71
CA LEU A 202 11.95 -4.10 -1.08
C LEU A 202 12.11 -4.00 -2.60
N ILE A 203 12.05 -5.12 -3.32
CA ILE A 203 12.07 -5.12 -4.80
C ILE A 203 10.83 -4.39 -5.34
N LEU A 204 9.63 -4.66 -4.79
CA LEU A 204 8.42 -3.94 -5.16
C LEU A 204 8.52 -2.44 -4.86
N TYR A 205 9.17 -2.05 -3.78
CA TYR A 205 9.43 -0.64 -3.46
C TYR A 205 10.36 0.03 -4.48
N ALA A 206 11.41 -0.68 -4.92
CA ALA A 206 12.39 -0.15 -5.85
C ALA A 206 11.84 0.00 -7.28
N ILE A 207 11.05 -0.98 -7.75
CA ILE A 207 10.53 -1.03 -9.12
C ILE A 207 9.11 -0.44 -9.21
N GLY A 208 8.33 -0.50 -8.12
CA GLY A 208 6.94 -0.11 -8.08
C GLY A 208 6.72 1.39 -8.23
N THR A 209 5.58 1.75 -8.80
CA THR A 209 5.13 3.14 -8.96
C THR A 209 3.80 3.35 -8.24
N GLY A 210 3.55 4.58 -7.80
CA GLY A 210 2.27 5.00 -7.23
C GLY A 210 1.73 4.05 -6.15
N PRO A 211 0.54 3.44 -6.39
CA PRO A 211 -0.12 2.58 -5.41
C PRO A 211 0.67 1.34 -4.99
N ILE A 212 1.46 0.75 -5.91
CA ILE A 212 2.29 -0.43 -5.62
C ILE A 212 3.39 -0.09 -4.63
N LYS A 213 3.98 1.10 -4.74
CA LYS A 213 4.98 1.59 -3.79
C LYS A 213 4.40 1.76 -2.39
N GLY A 214 3.15 2.25 -2.29
CA GLY A 214 2.43 2.33 -1.02
C GLY A 214 2.21 0.96 -0.37
N PHE A 215 1.80 -0.06 -1.15
CA PHE A 215 1.71 -1.44 -0.68
C PHE A 215 3.06 -1.97 -0.18
N ALA A 216 4.14 -1.76 -0.93
CA ALA A 216 5.47 -2.22 -0.56
C ALA A 216 5.98 -1.60 0.76
N VAL A 217 5.70 -0.31 0.98
CA VAL A 217 6.03 0.39 2.24
C VAL A 217 5.27 -0.21 3.42
N THR A 218 3.93 -0.33 3.32
CA THR A 218 3.12 -0.91 4.40
C THR A 218 3.51 -2.34 4.72
N LEU A 219 3.78 -3.15 3.69
CA LEU A 219 4.21 -4.54 3.85
C LEU A 219 5.57 -4.63 4.53
N SER A 220 6.55 -3.82 4.13
CA SER A 220 7.89 -3.81 4.74
C SER A 220 7.86 -3.42 6.20
N ILE A 221 7.14 -2.33 6.54
CA ILE A 221 6.95 -1.89 7.93
C ILE A 221 6.25 -2.99 8.72
N GLY A 222 5.19 -3.56 8.15
CA GLY A 222 4.39 -4.59 8.79
C GLY A 222 5.16 -5.86 9.08
N ILE A 223 6.03 -6.32 8.19
CA ILE A 223 6.90 -7.48 8.42
C ILE A 223 7.84 -7.23 9.60
N VAL A 224 8.52 -6.08 9.63
CA VAL A 224 9.46 -5.76 10.70
C VAL A 224 8.75 -5.65 12.05
N THR A 225 7.61 -4.96 12.09
CA THR A 225 6.84 -4.79 13.33
C THR A 225 6.20 -6.09 13.81
N SER A 226 5.71 -6.95 12.89
CA SER A 226 5.13 -8.24 13.24
C SER A 226 6.17 -9.20 13.81
N MET A 227 7.37 -9.24 13.25
CA MET A 227 8.48 -10.02 13.81
C MET A 227 8.82 -9.55 15.23
N PHE A 228 8.93 -8.24 15.42
CA PHE A 228 9.20 -7.67 16.72
C PHE A 228 8.14 -8.03 17.76
N THR A 229 6.86 -7.83 17.42
CA THR A 229 5.75 -8.09 18.34
C THR A 229 5.52 -9.58 18.61
N ALA A 230 5.70 -10.46 17.60
CA ALA A 230 5.55 -11.89 17.78
C ALA A 230 6.71 -12.47 18.62
N ILE A 231 7.95 -12.06 18.35
CA ILE A 231 9.13 -12.64 19.01
C ILE A 231 9.34 -12.03 20.40
N MET A 232 9.35 -10.71 20.51
CA MET A 232 9.63 -10.03 21.77
C MET A 232 8.36 -9.76 22.57
N GLY A 233 7.31 -9.22 21.95
CA GLY A 233 6.06 -8.87 22.60
C GLY A 233 5.32 -10.09 23.15
N THR A 234 5.06 -11.09 22.31
CA THR A 234 4.39 -12.32 22.75
C THR A 234 5.21 -13.07 23.79
N ARG A 235 6.54 -13.14 23.62
CA ARG A 235 7.43 -13.78 24.61
C ARG A 235 7.35 -13.11 25.97
N ALA A 236 7.40 -11.78 26.02
CA ALA A 236 7.31 -11.02 27.27
C ALA A 236 5.97 -11.27 27.98
N ILE A 237 4.84 -11.24 27.23
CA ILE A 237 3.51 -11.49 27.76
C ILE A 237 3.37 -12.93 28.28
N VAL A 238 3.83 -13.91 27.49
CA VAL A 238 3.76 -15.31 27.90
C VAL A 238 4.62 -15.58 29.14
N GLN A 239 5.81 -15.00 29.22
CA GLN A 239 6.64 -15.09 30.42
C GLN A 239 6.02 -14.41 31.64
N LEU A 240 5.31 -13.32 31.46
CA LEU A 240 4.62 -12.62 32.54
C LEU A 240 3.43 -13.42 33.07
N ILE A 241 2.71 -14.10 32.20
CA ILE A 241 1.56 -14.94 32.56
C ILE A 241 2.02 -16.25 33.21
N TYR A 242 3.02 -16.91 32.66
CA TYR A 242 3.45 -18.24 33.08
C TYR A 242 4.68 -18.21 34.01
N GLY A 243 5.49 -17.17 33.99
CA GLY A 243 6.68 -17.03 34.84
C GLY A 243 6.39 -16.89 36.34
N ARG A 244 5.13 -16.49 36.69
CA ARG A 244 4.67 -16.39 38.08
C ARG A 244 3.81 -17.57 38.55
N ARG A 245 3.45 -18.49 37.68
CA ARG A 245 2.66 -19.68 38.02
C ARG A 245 3.59 -20.87 38.14
N ASN A 246 3.71 -21.40 39.37
CA ASN A 246 4.17 -22.77 39.56
C ASN A 246 3.10 -23.70 38.97
N ILE A 247 3.35 -24.20 37.76
CA ILE A 247 2.49 -25.16 37.06
C ILE A 247 3.08 -26.55 37.31
#